data_2206a17573c6315db9613be9794080d0
#
_entry.id   2206a17573c6315db9613be9794080d0
#
_cell.length_a   1.000
_cell.length_b   1.000
_cell.length_c   1.000
_cell.angle_alpha   90.00
_cell.angle_beta   90.00
_cell.angle_gamma   90.00
#
_symmetry.space_group_name_H-M   'P 1'
#
loop_
_entity.id
_entity.type
_entity.pdbx_description
1 polymer ?
#
loop_
_entity_poly.entity_id
_entity_poly.type
_entity_poly.pdbx_seq_one_letter_code
_entity_poly.pdbx_strand_id
1 'polypeptide(L)'
;MTSLRIARYTLAAAIGAILTSCATVKEQHRPTTTLSPSAYDRQQAERARNVMRHPMPANTAAARAAWATKRASTPANGASPPPSGPLESSPSEQGTRYPGDVQFHGGKVEQSAEEYLIYVNLAGSASCHTIATCWGNPSGFLHDLGLSDFIHLVDQYVGTNSGDRYRVSPDVININYTPTAGSGRPFTDMDIQTIVHAAVRALHLPTGYHSIFDVFLVPGQDECSTSAFDTCYSPDDPAAFVFCADHNSVDFSDVGHVLYTIEPYDDVTGCSSRPNGPNGQLADSTNNVLSHETFETISNPDGTGWWNELDSGVFEEEIGDECSFLLLIPPPPALPGPKSVVYFDPSNVILNGHRYLVQPEYSNDQHACSIPSGGSGQ
;
A
#
# COMPACT_ATOMS: atom_id res chain seq x y z
N MET A 1 -14.53 17.49 87.05
CA MET A 1 -14.89 16.09 86.67
C MET A 1 -15.61 16.19 85.34
N THR A 2 -14.88 16.04 84.24
CA THR A 2 -15.44 16.29 82.88
C THR A 2 -15.22 15.00 82.08
N SER A 3 -16.36 14.34 81.76
CA SER A 3 -16.36 13.10 80.96
C SER A 3 -16.09 13.36 79.49
N LEU A 4 -15.10 12.72 79.00
CA LEU A 4 -14.74 12.72 77.58
C LEU A 4 -15.49 11.60 76.88
N ARG A 5 -16.37 11.96 75.90
CA ARG A 5 -17.07 10.96 75.04
C ARG A 5 -16.24 10.77 73.77
N ILE A 6 -15.77 9.52 73.54
CA ILE A 6 -15.09 9.12 72.33
C ILE A 6 -16.15 8.73 71.30
N ALA A 7 -16.21 9.42 70.16
CA ALA A 7 -17.02 9.10 69.02
C ALA A 7 -16.27 8.09 68.13
N ARG A 8 -16.81 6.90 67.93
CA ARG A 8 -16.31 5.92 66.98
C ARG A 8 -16.86 6.24 65.59
N TYR A 9 -16.00 6.56 64.66
CA TYR A 9 -16.32 6.65 63.23
C TYR A 9 -16.18 5.26 62.61
N THR A 10 -17.24 4.70 62.11
CA THR A 10 -17.26 3.50 61.28
C THR A 10 -17.01 3.88 59.85
N LEU A 11 -15.84 3.50 59.32
CA LEU A 11 -15.48 3.68 57.91
C LEU A 11 -16.15 2.58 57.09
N ALA A 12 -17.17 2.93 56.30
CA ALA A 12 -17.79 2.02 55.33
C ALA A 12 -16.95 2.07 54.04
N ALA A 13 -16.25 0.99 53.74
CA ALA A 13 -15.55 0.83 52.46
C ALA A 13 -16.57 0.47 51.39
N ALA A 14 -16.84 1.44 50.48
CA ALA A 14 -17.61 1.18 49.29
C ALA A 14 -16.66 0.55 48.24
N ILE A 15 -16.77 -0.74 48.01
CA ILE A 15 -16.14 -1.44 46.91
C ILE A 15 -16.96 -1.13 45.67
N GLY A 16 -16.52 -0.15 44.89
CA GLY A 16 -17.05 0.12 43.56
C GLY A 16 -16.61 -0.96 42.60
N ALA A 17 -17.48 -1.84 42.18
CA ALA A 17 -17.27 -2.76 41.08
C ALA A 17 -17.19 -1.93 39.77
N ILE A 18 -16.00 -1.74 39.26
CA ILE A 18 -15.80 -1.23 37.89
C ILE A 18 -16.18 -2.37 36.96
N LEU A 19 -17.41 -2.33 36.48
CA LEU A 19 -17.84 -3.12 35.33
C LEU A 19 -17.12 -2.54 34.10
N THR A 20 -16.02 -3.15 33.70
CA THR A 20 -15.41 -2.96 32.41
C THR A 20 -16.42 -3.46 31.38
N SER A 21 -17.21 -2.57 30.84
CA SER A 21 -18.04 -2.81 29.67
C SER A 21 -17.10 -3.02 28.50
N CYS A 22 -16.81 -4.27 28.14
CA CYS A 22 -16.36 -4.61 26.80
C CYS A 22 -17.50 -4.20 25.86
N ALA A 23 -17.43 -2.99 25.32
CA ALA A 23 -18.23 -2.63 24.17
C ALA A 23 -17.74 -3.51 23.03
N THR A 24 -18.45 -4.58 22.75
CA THR A 24 -18.38 -5.26 21.46
C THR A 24 -18.73 -4.20 20.44
N VAL A 25 -17.72 -3.72 19.72
CA VAL A 25 -17.92 -2.92 18.49
C VAL A 25 -18.76 -3.83 17.61
N LYS A 26 -20.05 -3.53 17.52
CA LYS A 26 -20.91 -4.14 16.50
C LYS A 26 -20.28 -3.73 15.19
N GLU A 27 -19.73 -4.69 14.49
CA GLU A 27 -19.36 -4.54 13.09
C GLU A 27 -20.58 -3.93 12.39
N GLN A 28 -20.51 -2.64 12.10
CA GLN A 28 -21.55 -1.96 11.34
C GLN A 28 -21.56 -2.64 9.99
N HIS A 29 -22.65 -3.29 9.68
CA HIS A 29 -22.87 -3.95 8.41
C HIS A 29 -22.76 -2.86 7.33
N ARG A 30 -21.58 -2.77 6.71
CA ARG A 30 -21.31 -1.82 5.61
C ARG A 30 -22.18 -2.27 4.43
N PRO A 31 -22.83 -1.34 3.72
CA PRO A 31 -23.55 -1.70 2.52
C PRO A 31 -22.59 -2.31 1.51
N THR A 32 -22.86 -3.53 1.07
CA THR A 32 -22.10 -4.21 0.02
C THR A 32 -22.86 -4.10 -1.27
N THR A 33 -22.27 -3.45 -2.26
CA THR A 33 -22.83 -3.36 -3.63
C THR A 33 -22.12 -4.35 -4.52
N THR A 34 -22.88 -5.22 -5.19
CA THR A 34 -22.32 -6.16 -6.17
C THR A 34 -22.68 -5.70 -7.57
N LEU A 35 -21.67 -5.54 -8.43
CA LEU A 35 -21.77 -5.08 -9.80
C LEU A 35 -21.22 -6.12 -10.77
N SER A 36 -21.60 -5.98 -12.04
CA SER A 36 -21.00 -6.73 -13.15
C SER A 36 -20.74 -5.75 -14.31
N PRO A 37 -19.52 -5.61 -14.77
CA PRO A 37 -19.18 -4.76 -15.90
C PRO A 37 -19.95 -5.13 -17.15
N SER A 38 -20.37 -4.11 -17.89
CA SER A 38 -21.10 -4.23 -19.13
C SER A 38 -20.18 -4.21 -20.36
N ALA A 39 -20.73 -4.46 -21.53
CA ALA A 39 -20.00 -4.27 -22.79
C ALA A 39 -19.57 -2.81 -23.01
N TYR A 40 -20.34 -1.85 -22.47
CA TYR A 40 -19.97 -0.44 -22.52
C TYR A 40 -18.72 -0.14 -21.71
N ASP A 41 -18.63 -0.67 -20.48
CA ASP A 41 -17.46 -0.47 -19.62
C ASP A 41 -16.19 -1.01 -20.28
N ARG A 42 -16.28 -2.19 -20.89
CA ARG A 42 -15.19 -2.79 -21.67
C ARG A 42 -14.78 -1.92 -22.86
N GLN A 43 -15.77 -1.39 -23.60
CA GLN A 43 -15.49 -0.49 -24.72
C GLN A 43 -14.81 0.80 -24.28
N GLN A 44 -15.12 1.32 -23.08
CA GLN A 44 -14.44 2.50 -22.55
C GLN A 44 -12.99 2.17 -22.18
N ALA A 45 -12.74 1.03 -21.55
CA ALA A 45 -11.38 0.56 -21.24
C ALA A 45 -10.53 0.35 -22.52
N GLU A 46 -11.11 -0.25 -23.59
CA GLU A 46 -10.43 -0.40 -24.88
C GLU A 46 -10.02 0.93 -25.54
N ARG A 47 -10.70 2.02 -25.21
CA ARG A 47 -10.46 3.37 -25.76
C ARG A 47 -9.73 4.29 -24.79
N ALA A 48 -9.56 3.87 -23.58
CA ALA A 48 -8.91 4.65 -22.53
C ALA A 48 -7.44 4.90 -22.89
N ARG A 49 -6.91 6.01 -22.39
CA ARG A 49 -5.51 6.34 -22.52
C ARG A 49 -4.82 6.00 -21.21
N ASN A 50 -4.00 4.97 -21.22
CA ASN A 50 -3.10 4.70 -20.09
C ASN A 50 -2.15 5.88 -19.94
N VAL A 51 -2.06 6.41 -18.72
CA VAL A 51 -1.16 7.50 -18.39
C VAL A 51 0.10 6.93 -17.78
N MET A 52 -0.05 6.04 -16.81
CA MET A 52 1.05 5.44 -16.07
C MET A 52 0.75 4.00 -15.68
N ARG A 53 1.80 3.24 -15.44
CA ARG A 53 1.82 1.99 -14.70
C ARG A 53 3.14 1.86 -13.95
N HIS A 54 3.09 1.57 -12.66
CA HIS A 54 4.29 1.39 -11.84
C HIS A 54 4.12 0.23 -10.85
N PRO A 55 4.82 -0.89 -11.05
CA PRO A 55 4.65 -2.08 -10.22
C PRO A 55 5.61 -2.13 -9.03
N MET A 56 5.12 -2.50 -7.86
CA MET A 56 5.90 -2.92 -6.72
C MET A 56 6.63 -4.24 -7.02
N PRO A 57 7.97 -4.30 -7.01
CA PRO A 57 8.69 -5.50 -7.42
C PRO A 57 8.53 -6.67 -6.43
N ALA A 58 8.29 -7.86 -6.96
CA ALA A 58 8.32 -9.09 -6.18
C ALA A 58 9.75 -9.52 -5.86
N ASN A 59 9.98 -10.11 -4.69
CA ASN A 59 11.29 -10.67 -4.34
C ASN A 59 11.55 -12.03 -5.02
N THR A 60 11.59 -12.04 -6.34
CA THR A 60 11.80 -13.22 -7.18
C THR A 60 13.06 -13.09 -8.04
N ALA A 61 13.53 -14.22 -8.59
CA ALA A 61 14.64 -14.21 -9.53
C ALA A 61 14.25 -13.54 -10.86
N ALA A 62 13.00 -13.70 -11.30
CA ALA A 62 12.46 -13.09 -12.52
C ALA A 62 12.40 -11.58 -12.40
N ALA A 63 11.88 -11.05 -11.27
CA ALA A 63 11.85 -9.63 -11.01
C ALA A 63 13.26 -9.03 -11.06
N ARG A 64 14.21 -9.63 -10.35
CA ARG A 64 15.61 -9.16 -10.37
C ARG A 64 16.22 -9.16 -11.76
N ALA A 65 15.91 -10.15 -12.60
CA ALA A 65 16.39 -10.22 -13.98
C ALA A 65 15.72 -9.16 -14.88
N ALA A 66 14.41 -8.96 -14.75
CA ALA A 66 13.66 -7.98 -15.53
C ALA A 66 14.19 -6.57 -15.27
N TRP A 67 14.38 -6.20 -14.02
CA TRP A 67 14.92 -4.90 -13.63
C TRP A 67 16.39 -4.71 -14.02
N ALA A 68 17.20 -5.74 -13.92
CA ALA A 68 18.58 -5.69 -14.42
C ALA A 68 18.66 -5.41 -15.94
N THR A 69 17.69 -5.92 -16.70
CA THR A 69 17.59 -5.69 -18.14
C THR A 69 17.15 -4.26 -18.44
N LYS A 70 16.18 -3.72 -17.70
CA LYS A 70 15.72 -2.33 -17.81
C LYS A 70 16.90 -1.35 -17.64
N ARG A 71 17.75 -1.58 -16.64
CA ARG A 71 18.97 -0.79 -16.40
C ARG A 71 19.99 -0.81 -17.54
N ALA A 72 20.24 -1.97 -18.09
CA ALA A 72 21.19 -2.12 -19.19
C ALA A 72 20.73 -1.39 -20.47
N SER A 73 19.43 -1.12 -20.61
CA SER A 73 18.82 -0.44 -21.76
C SER A 73 18.63 1.06 -21.56
N THR A 74 18.71 1.57 -20.33
CA THR A 74 18.62 3.00 -20.05
C THR A 74 19.96 3.65 -20.41
N PRO A 75 19.99 4.62 -21.36
CA PRO A 75 21.23 5.33 -21.66
C PRO A 75 21.70 6.06 -20.41
N ALA A 76 22.96 5.91 -20.06
CA ALA A 76 23.61 6.79 -19.09
C ALA A 76 23.62 8.22 -19.64
N ASN A 77 22.51 8.90 -19.56
CA ASN A 77 22.44 10.32 -19.84
C ASN A 77 23.27 11.01 -18.77
N GLY A 78 24.38 11.63 -19.22
CA GLY A 78 25.39 12.24 -18.38
C GLY A 78 24.80 13.27 -17.42
N ALA A 79 24.26 12.79 -16.30
CA ALA A 79 24.05 13.61 -15.13
C ALA A 79 25.43 13.99 -14.61
N SER A 80 25.74 15.28 -14.62
CA SER A 80 26.90 15.79 -13.93
C SER A 80 26.84 15.36 -12.48
N PRO A 81 27.94 14.84 -11.90
CA PRO A 81 27.92 14.50 -10.49
C PRO A 81 27.50 15.71 -9.67
N PRO A 82 26.70 15.55 -8.64
CA PRO A 82 26.32 16.65 -7.77
C PRO A 82 27.59 17.33 -7.24
N PRO A 83 27.55 18.64 -7.00
CA PRO A 83 28.72 19.38 -6.54
C PRO A 83 29.18 18.73 -5.22
N SER A 84 30.45 18.31 -5.20
CA SER A 84 31.13 17.75 -4.05
C SER A 84 31.30 18.82 -2.96
N GLY A 85 30.24 19.08 -2.20
CA GLY A 85 30.31 19.72 -0.91
C GLY A 85 30.68 18.68 0.15
N PRO A 86 31.37 19.08 1.23
CA PRO A 86 31.68 18.15 2.29
C PRO A 86 30.38 17.72 2.98
N LEU A 87 29.99 16.48 2.79
CA LEU A 87 28.99 15.81 3.61
C LEU A 87 29.59 15.64 5.01
N GLU A 88 29.11 16.41 5.97
CA GLU A 88 29.37 16.11 7.38
C GLU A 88 28.67 14.79 7.71
N SER A 89 29.43 13.72 7.71
CA SER A 89 28.98 12.38 8.05
C SER A 89 28.64 12.30 9.54
N SER A 90 27.36 12.12 9.85
CA SER A 90 26.96 11.65 11.17
C SER A 90 27.48 10.22 11.41
N PRO A 91 27.98 9.88 12.60
CA PRO A 91 28.69 8.61 12.87
C PRO A 91 27.84 7.34 12.87
N SER A 92 26.57 7.36 12.50
CA SER A 92 25.66 6.21 12.53
C SER A 92 25.35 5.57 11.16
N GLU A 93 25.92 6.10 10.07
CA GLU A 93 25.57 5.69 8.71
C GLU A 93 26.66 4.85 8.02
N GLN A 94 27.08 3.78 8.66
CA GLN A 94 27.90 2.78 8.00
C GLN A 94 27.00 1.69 7.41
N GLY A 95 26.60 1.84 6.14
CA GLY A 95 26.25 0.66 5.40
C GLY A 95 25.11 0.65 4.42
N THR A 96 24.26 1.65 4.30
CA THR A 96 23.28 1.72 3.22
C THR A 96 23.72 2.71 2.16
N ARG A 97 23.86 2.19 0.94
CA ARG A 97 24.12 3.04 -0.21
C ARG A 97 22.78 3.52 -0.71
N TYR A 98 22.34 4.68 -0.28
CA TYR A 98 21.16 5.32 -0.85
C TYR A 98 21.48 5.84 -2.24
N PRO A 99 20.59 5.67 -3.22
CA PRO A 99 20.79 6.16 -4.58
C PRO A 99 20.72 7.69 -4.66
N GLY A 100 20.16 8.33 -3.66
CA GLY A 100 19.91 9.76 -3.58
C GLY A 100 18.45 10.04 -3.24
N ASP A 101 18.11 11.28 -3.01
CA ASP A 101 16.74 11.69 -2.75
C ASP A 101 15.88 11.55 -4.01
N VAL A 102 14.63 11.17 -3.86
CA VAL A 102 13.67 11.20 -4.97
C VAL A 102 13.47 12.63 -5.45
N GLN A 103 13.33 12.83 -6.75
CA GLN A 103 13.26 14.12 -7.39
C GLN A 103 11.86 14.42 -7.91
N PHE A 104 11.46 15.70 -7.83
CA PHE A 104 10.18 16.15 -8.36
C PHE A 104 10.29 16.44 -9.86
N HIS A 105 9.48 15.75 -10.66
CA HIS A 105 9.47 15.87 -12.13
C HIS A 105 8.39 16.82 -12.66
N GLY A 106 7.72 17.56 -11.77
CA GLY A 106 6.79 18.65 -12.15
C GLY A 106 5.35 18.24 -12.36
N GLY A 107 5.02 16.96 -12.12
CA GLY A 107 3.67 16.43 -12.30
C GLY A 107 2.72 16.70 -11.13
N LYS A 108 1.62 15.97 -11.13
CA LYS A 108 0.63 16.03 -10.06
C LYS A 108 1.05 15.18 -8.88
N VAL A 109 0.54 15.54 -7.72
CA VAL A 109 0.60 14.79 -6.46
C VAL A 109 -0.76 14.89 -5.78
N GLU A 110 -1.09 13.93 -4.93
CA GLU A 110 -2.36 13.88 -4.21
C GLU A 110 -2.25 14.64 -2.89
N GLN A 111 -2.89 15.80 -2.79
CA GLN A 111 -2.94 16.56 -1.53
C GLN A 111 -3.99 16.03 -0.55
N SER A 112 -4.95 15.28 -1.04
CA SER A 112 -5.97 14.56 -0.27
C SER A 112 -6.62 13.52 -1.16
N ALA A 113 -6.98 12.36 -0.60
CA ALA A 113 -7.69 11.32 -1.34
C ALA A 113 -8.72 10.60 -0.48
N GLU A 114 -9.75 10.06 -1.14
CA GLU A 114 -10.65 9.05 -0.60
C GLU A 114 -10.41 7.74 -1.36
N GLU A 115 -10.10 6.66 -0.65
CA GLU A 115 -9.81 5.34 -1.20
C GLU A 115 -11.08 4.50 -1.26
N TYR A 116 -11.34 3.88 -2.40
CA TYR A 116 -12.52 3.06 -2.69
C TYR A 116 -12.11 1.62 -2.91
N LEU A 117 -12.50 0.72 -2.01
CA LEU A 117 -12.08 -0.68 -2.04
C LEU A 117 -13.01 -1.51 -2.95
N ILE A 118 -12.45 -2.06 -4.01
CA ILE A 118 -13.14 -2.89 -5.00
C ILE A 118 -12.63 -4.34 -4.88
N TYR A 119 -13.51 -5.26 -4.50
CA TYR A 119 -13.20 -6.68 -4.37
C TYR A 119 -13.72 -7.45 -5.57
N VAL A 120 -12.82 -8.04 -6.36
CA VAL A 120 -13.23 -8.78 -7.56
C VAL A 120 -13.60 -10.22 -7.19
N ASN A 121 -14.81 -10.64 -7.57
CA ASN A 121 -15.35 -11.99 -7.37
C ASN A 121 -15.43 -12.48 -5.91
N LEU A 122 -15.42 -11.59 -4.92
CA LEU A 122 -15.49 -11.97 -3.51
C LEU A 122 -16.67 -12.92 -3.23
N ALA A 123 -17.88 -12.57 -3.70
CA ALA A 123 -19.08 -13.35 -3.45
C ALA A 123 -19.13 -14.70 -4.19
N GLY A 124 -18.35 -14.85 -5.26
CA GLY A 124 -18.30 -16.07 -6.09
C GLY A 124 -17.07 -16.94 -5.87
N SER A 125 -16.12 -16.49 -5.06
CA SER A 125 -14.89 -17.24 -4.82
C SER A 125 -15.13 -18.48 -3.95
N ALA A 126 -14.59 -19.61 -4.37
CA ALA A 126 -14.62 -20.84 -3.56
C ALA A 126 -13.66 -20.81 -2.36
N SER A 127 -12.59 -20.02 -2.45
CA SER A 127 -11.52 -19.93 -1.46
C SER A 127 -11.58 -18.64 -0.64
N CYS A 128 -12.37 -17.66 -1.04
CA CYS A 128 -12.40 -16.32 -0.50
C CYS A 128 -13.87 -15.88 -0.30
N HIS A 129 -14.44 -16.14 0.87
CA HIS A 129 -15.85 -15.85 1.14
C HIS A 129 -16.08 -14.50 1.84
N THR A 130 -15.05 -14.00 2.49
CA THR A 130 -15.09 -12.72 3.21
C THR A 130 -13.79 -11.96 3.02
N ILE A 131 -13.83 -10.65 3.16
CA ILE A 131 -12.63 -9.79 3.12
C ILE A 131 -11.61 -10.29 4.15
N ALA A 132 -12.06 -10.59 5.37
CA ALA A 132 -11.18 -11.01 6.47
C ALA A 132 -10.42 -12.32 6.18
N THR A 133 -10.99 -13.24 5.42
CA THR A 133 -10.34 -14.51 5.09
C THR A 133 -9.35 -14.41 3.94
N CYS A 134 -9.36 -13.32 3.19
CA CYS A 134 -8.50 -13.12 2.03
C CYS A 134 -7.49 -12.00 2.16
N TRP A 135 -7.86 -10.95 2.86
CA TRP A 135 -7.02 -9.74 2.94
C TRP A 135 -6.93 -9.16 4.36
N GLY A 136 -7.57 -9.80 5.34
CA GLY A 136 -7.62 -9.23 6.69
C GLY A 136 -8.61 -8.07 6.79
N ASN A 137 -8.14 -6.87 7.11
CA ASN A 137 -9.00 -5.70 7.27
C ASN A 137 -8.39 -4.46 6.56
N PRO A 138 -8.32 -4.45 5.22
CA PRO A 138 -7.71 -3.33 4.46
C PRO A 138 -8.34 -1.98 4.80
N SER A 139 -9.67 -1.92 4.87
CA SER A 139 -10.37 -0.68 5.22
C SER A 139 -10.05 -0.18 6.64
N GLY A 140 -9.85 -1.07 7.61
CA GLY A 140 -9.41 -0.67 8.96
C GLY A 140 -7.97 -0.19 8.96
N PHE A 141 -7.11 -0.82 8.17
CA PHE A 141 -5.73 -0.41 8.00
C PHE A 141 -5.63 0.99 7.39
N LEU A 142 -6.29 1.25 6.25
CA LEU A 142 -6.30 2.57 5.60
C LEU A 142 -6.89 3.67 6.48
N HIS A 143 -7.94 3.33 7.25
CA HIS A 143 -8.48 4.27 8.24
C HIS A 143 -7.44 4.65 9.29
N ASP A 144 -6.72 3.67 9.84
CA ASP A 144 -5.68 3.91 10.84
C ASP A 144 -4.46 4.61 10.24
N LEU A 145 -4.09 4.27 9.01
CA LEU A 145 -3.02 4.93 8.26
C LEU A 145 -3.34 6.40 8.04
N GLY A 146 -4.52 6.73 7.55
CA GLY A 146 -4.96 8.10 7.27
C GLY A 146 -5.03 9.00 8.51
N LEU A 147 -5.16 8.43 9.71
CA LEU A 147 -5.16 9.13 11.00
C LEU A 147 -3.80 9.10 11.72
N SER A 148 -2.76 8.61 11.09
CA SER A 148 -1.47 8.37 11.73
C SER A 148 -0.41 9.39 11.34
N ASP A 149 0.65 9.49 12.16
CA ASP A 149 1.83 10.27 11.81
C ASP A 149 2.59 9.67 10.62
N PHE A 150 2.35 8.40 10.28
CA PHE A 150 3.06 7.74 9.18
C PHE A 150 2.64 8.32 7.83
N ILE A 151 1.35 8.53 7.60
CA ILE A 151 0.87 9.14 6.34
C ILE A 151 1.44 10.54 6.13
N HIS A 152 1.78 11.26 7.21
CA HIS A 152 2.39 12.59 7.13
C HIS A 152 3.83 12.59 6.60
N LEU A 153 4.45 11.41 6.39
CA LEU A 153 5.71 11.33 5.64
C LEU A 153 5.55 11.92 4.23
N VAL A 154 4.38 11.79 3.60
CA VAL A 154 4.13 12.37 2.26
C VAL A 154 4.05 13.89 2.25
N ASP A 155 3.91 14.57 3.39
CA ASP A 155 3.77 16.04 3.46
C ASP A 155 4.92 16.76 2.76
N GLN A 156 6.14 16.23 2.85
CA GLN A 156 7.32 16.76 2.17
C GLN A 156 7.19 16.70 0.64
N TYR A 157 6.43 15.75 0.11
CA TYR A 157 6.24 15.50 -1.32
C TYR A 157 5.03 16.24 -1.90
N VAL A 158 3.96 16.36 -1.12
CA VAL A 158 2.70 16.98 -1.58
C VAL A 158 2.57 18.44 -1.20
N GLY A 159 3.48 18.97 -0.38
CA GLY A 159 3.55 20.41 -0.05
C GLY A 159 2.45 20.88 0.89
N THR A 160 1.86 20.00 1.70
CA THR A 160 0.86 20.36 2.71
C THR A 160 1.01 19.48 3.96
N ASN A 161 0.59 19.99 5.10
CA ASN A 161 0.63 19.30 6.39
C ASN A 161 -0.70 19.43 7.16
N SER A 162 -1.79 19.67 6.46
CA SER A 162 -3.10 19.80 7.09
C SER A 162 -3.73 18.42 7.31
N GLY A 163 -4.05 18.11 8.56
CA GLY A 163 -4.90 17.05 9.13
C GLY A 163 -5.42 15.90 8.25
N ASP A 164 -6.55 15.33 8.59
CA ASP A 164 -7.17 14.16 7.95
C ASP A 164 -7.45 14.34 6.45
N ARG A 165 -6.45 14.13 5.61
CA ARG A 165 -6.50 14.34 4.17
C ARG A 165 -6.74 13.06 3.38
N TYR A 166 -6.39 11.93 3.98
CA TYR A 166 -6.53 10.62 3.36
C TYR A 166 -7.56 9.82 4.13
N ARG A 167 -8.55 9.30 3.43
CA ARG A 167 -9.70 8.62 4.02
C ARG A 167 -10.06 7.39 3.21
N VAL A 168 -10.67 6.42 3.86
CA VAL A 168 -11.23 5.26 3.19
C VAL A 168 -12.76 5.39 3.14
N SER A 169 -13.33 5.12 1.98
CA SER A 169 -14.79 5.04 1.81
C SER A 169 -15.38 3.92 2.68
N PRO A 170 -16.53 4.15 3.30
CA PRO A 170 -17.22 3.10 4.06
C PRO A 170 -17.84 2.02 3.16
N ASP A 171 -17.93 2.26 1.86
CA ASP A 171 -18.61 1.36 0.93
C ASP A 171 -17.74 0.14 0.57
N VAL A 172 -18.35 -1.03 0.51
CA VAL A 172 -17.74 -2.26 0.01
C VAL A 172 -18.28 -2.53 -1.39
N ILE A 173 -17.40 -2.46 -2.39
CA ILE A 173 -17.75 -2.69 -3.80
C ILE A 173 -17.28 -4.08 -4.19
N ASN A 174 -18.20 -4.96 -4.60
CA ASN A 174 -17.87 -6.27 -5.12
C ASN A 174 -18.16 -6.32 -6.63
N ILE A 175 -17.20 -6.74 -7.42
CA ILE A 175 -17.34 -6.84 -8.88
C ILE A 175 -17.28 -8.30 -9.31
N ASN A 176 -18.32 -8.77 -10.00
CA ASN A 176 -18.29 -10.07 -10.67
C ASN A 176 -17.74 -9.88 -12.07
N TYR A 177 -16.55 -10.40 -12.32
CA TYR A 177 -15.88 -10.26 -13.60
C TYR A 177 -15.16 -11.54 -14.02
N THR A 178 -15.06 -11.75 -15.32
CA THR A 178 -14.25 -12.81 -15.92
C THR A 178 -13.29 -12.16 -16.92
N PRO A 179 -11.99 -12.49 -16.88
CA PRO A 179 -11.01 -11.92 -17.80
C PRO A 179 -11.46 -12.00 -19.26
N THR A 180 -11.14 -10.99 -20.04
CA THR A 180 -11.47 -10.93 -21.47
C THR A 180 -10.90 -12.12 -22.25
N ALA A 181 -9.72 -12.59 -21.85
CA ALA A 181 -9.06 -13.78 -22.43
C ALA A 181 -9.75 -15.12 -22.05
N GLY A 182 -10.76 -15.09 -21.17
CA GLY A 182 -11.53 -16.24 -20.72
C GLY A 182 -11.25 -16.65 -19.27
N SER A 183 -12.10 -17.52 -18.74
CA SER A 183 -11.97 -18.02 -17.37
C SER A 183 -10.64 -18.74 -17.15
N GLY A 184 -9.99 -18.48 -16.03
CA GLY A 184 -8.68 -19.06 -15.67
C GLY A 184 -7.49 -18.47 -16.42
N ARG A 185 -7.69 -17.33 -17.09
CA ARG A 185 -6.60 -16.53 -17.67
C ARG A 185 -6.26 -15.37 -16.72
N PRO A 186 -5.02 -14.86 -16.76
CA PRO A 186 -4.67 -13.66 -16.04
C PRO A 186 -5.55 -12.48 -16.42
N PHE A 187 -5.80 -11.58 -15.49
CA PHE A 187 -6.31 -10.25 -15.82
C PHE A 187 -5.23 -9.44 -16.52
N THR A 188 -5.65 -8.47 -17.28
CA THR A 188 -4.79 -7.47 -17.92
C THR A 188 -5.21 -6.09 -17.45
N ASP A 189 -4.38 -5.08 -17.68
CA ASP A 189 -4.75 -3.69 -17.40
C ASP A 189 -6.14 -3.33 -17.94
N MET A 190 -6.46 -3.77 -19.14
CA MET A 190 -7.78 -3.50 -19.74
C MET A 190 -8.91 -4.16 -18.95
N ASP A 191 -8.68 -5.34 -18.36
CA ASP A 191 -9.67 -6.00 -17.51
C ASP A 191 -9.87 -5.19 -16.22
N ILE A 192 -8.78 -4.75 -15.57
CA ILE A 192 -8.82 -3.90 -14.38
C ILE A 192 -9.50 -2.56 -14.67
N GLN A 193 -9.15 -1.89 -15.76
CA GLN A 193 -9.78 -0.64 -16.18
C GLN A 193 -11.27 -0.81 -16.44
N THR A 194 -11.69 -1.95 -17.00
CA THR A 194 -13.11 -2.28 -17.19
C THR A 194 -13.83 -2.39 -15.84
N ILE A 195 -13.18 -2.99 -14.84
CA ILE A 195 -13.70 -3.15 -13.48
C ILE A 195 -13.86 -1.78 -12.80
N VAL A 196 -12.81 -0.97 -12.82
CA VAL A 196 -12.79 0.37 -12.19
C VAL A 196 -13.81 1.29 -12.88
N HIS A 197 -13.85 1.32 -14.22
CA HIS A 197 -14.82 2.10 -14.96
C HIS A 197 -16.26 1.73 -14.56
N ALA A 198 -16.56 0.43 -14.43
CA ALA A 198 -17.89 -0.03 -14.05
C ALA A 198 -18.28 0.43 -12.64
N ALA A 199 -17.36 0.40 -11.68
CA ALA A 199 -17.59 0.89 -10.32
C ALA A 199 -17.87 2.40 -10.33
N VAL A 200 -16.97 3.18 -10.92
CA VAL A 200 -17.08 4.64 -11.02
C VAL A 200 -18.40 5.06 -11.65
N ARG A 201 -18.71 4.52 -12.82
CA ARG A 201 -19.92 4.86 -13.56
C ARG A 201 -21.20 4.44 -12.83
N ALA A 202 -21.26 3.20 -12.31
CA ALA A 202 -22.48 2.67 -11.73
C ALA A 202 -22.84 3.32 -10.38
N LEU A 203 -21.83 3.70 -9.61
CA LEU A 203 -21.99 4.30 -8.28
C LEU A 203 -21.82 5.81 -8.29
N HIS A 204 -21.53 6.41 -9.46
CA HIS A 204 -21.28 7.84 -9.63
C HIS A 204 -20.18 8.36 -8.69
N LEU A 205 -19.10 7.57 -8.56
CA LEU A 205 -17.97 7.93 -7.69
C LEU A 205 -17.19 9.10 -8.28
N PRO A 206 -16.62 9.96 -7.43
CA PRO A 206 -15.74 11.03 -7.89
C PRO A 206 -14.47 10.45 -8.54
N THR A 207 -13.86 11.20 -9.45
CA THR A 207 -12.62 10.84 -10.14
C THR A 207 -11.64 12.00 -10.13
N GLY A 208 -10.43 11.81 -10.64
CA GLY A 208 -9.34 12.77 -10.59
C GLY A 208 -8.48 12.61 -9.36
N TYR A 209 -7.65 13.59 -9.09
CA TYR A 209 -6.60 13.57 -8.06
C TYR A 209 -7.12 13.67 -6.60
N HIS A 210 -8.28 13.10 -6.31
CA HIS A 210 -8.87 13.03 -4.98
C HIS A 210 -9.53 11.67 -4.71
N SER A 211 -9.31 10.70 -5.59
CA SER A 211 -9.94 9.39 -5.48
C SER A 211 -8.97 8.31 -5.96
N ILE A 212 -8.74 7.30 -5.13
CA ILE A 212 -7.93 6.12 -5.45
C ILE A 212 -8.86 4.90 -5.39
N PHE A 213 -8.73 4.00 -6.36
CA PHE A 213 -9.56 2.80 -6.45
C PHE A 213 -8.69 1.55 -6.27
N ASP A 214 -8.74 0.94 -5.09
CA ASP A 214 -7.94 -0.24 -4.75
C ASP A 214 -8.64 -1.51 -5.19
N VAL A 215 -8.08 -2.23 -6.16
CA VAL A 215 -8.69 -3.39 -6.80
C VAL A 215 -8.08 -4.68 -6.26
N PHE A 216 -8.80 -5.34 -5.37
CA PHE A 216 -8.38 -6.59 -4.73
C PHE A 216 -8.76 -7.81 -5.56
N LEU A 217 -7.76 -8.64 -5.88
CA LEU A 217 -7.95 -9.88 -6.62
C LEU A 217 -7.95 -11.09 -5.67
N VAL A 218 -8.86 -12.04 -5.89
CA VAL A 218 -8.94 -13.25 -5.05
C VAL A 218 -7.75 -14.19 -5.27
N PRO A 219 -7.42 -15.05 -4.28
CA PRO A 219 -6.37 -16.07 -4.42
C PRO A 219 -6.50 -16.89 -5.70
N GLY A 220 -5.38 -17.09 -6.39
CA GLY A 220 -5.32 -17.84 -7.64
C GLY A 220 -5.78 -17.05 -8.88
N GLN A 221 -5.98 -15.75 -8.73
CA GLN A 221 -6.20 -14.86 -9.85
C GLN A 221 -4.91 -14.11 -10.16
N ASP A 222 -4.30 -14.46 -11.28
CA ASP A 222 -3.12 -13.77 -11.78
C ASP A 222 -3.49 -12.45 -12.47
N GLU A 223 -2.53 -11.54 -12.50
CA GLU A 223 -2.63 -10.28 -13.24
C GLU A 223 -1.34 -10.06 -14.04
N CYS A 224 -1.46 -9.55 -15.25
CA CYS A 224 -0.32 -9.28 -16.12
C CYS A 224 -0.45 -7.89 -16.77
N SER A 225 0.65 -7.14 -16.77
CA SER A 225 0.70 -5.79 -17.34
C SER A 225 0.39 -5.74 -18.84
N THR A 226 0.57 -6.86 -19.53
CA THR A 226 0.38 -6.91 -20.97
C THR A 226 -0.35 -8.19 -21.38
N SER A 227 -0.93 -8.15 -22.57
CA SER A 227 -1.49 -9.36 -23.20
C SER A 227 -0.44 -10.39 -23.64
N ALA A 228 0.84 -10.05 -23.55
CA ALA A 228 1.94 -10.99 -23.80
C ALA A 228 2.17 -11.96 -22.62
N PHE A 229 1.64 -11.61 -21.43
CA PHE A 229 1.74 -12.43 -20.21
C PHE A 229 3.18 -12.75 -19.79
N ASP A 230 4.08 -11.78 -19.92
CA ASP A 230 5.51 -11.90 -19.62
C ASP A 230 5.97 -11.06 -18.41
N THR A 231 5.11 -10.21 -17.91
CA THR A 231 5.33 -9.35 -16.74
C THR A 231 4.08 -9.41 -15.88
N CYS A 232 4.11 -10.23 -14.83
CA CYS A 232 2.91 -10.61 -14.08
C CYS A 232 3.12 -10.66 -12.57
N TYR A 233 2.02 -10.48 -11.85
CA TYR A 233 1.79 -11.20 -10.62
C TYR A 233 1.27 -12.60 -11.00
N SER A 234 2.11 -13.61 -10.86
CA SER A 234 1.77 -15.01 -11.19
C SER A 234 2.61 -15.96 -10.35
N PRO A 235 2.23 -16.22 -9.09
CA PRO A 235 3.01 -17.07 -8.17
C PRO A 235 3.30 -18.49 -8.71
N ASP A 236 2.44 -19.00 -9.58
CA ASP A 236 2.55 -20.31 -10.18
C ASP A 236 3.46 -20.34 -11.43
N ASP A 237 3.82 -19.16 -11.98
CA ASP A 237 4.78 -19.01 -13.08
C ASP A 237 6.01 -18.18 -12.64
N PRO A 238 7.04 -18.83 -12.07
CA PRO A 238 8.21 -18.10 -11.57
C PRO A 238 8.99 -17.32 -12.63
N ALA A 239 8.76 -17.56 -13.91
CA ALA A 239 9.43 -16.85 -15.01
C ALA A 239 8.76 -15.50 -15.32
N ALA A 240 7.45 -15.42 -15.10
CA ALA A 240 6.66 -14.23 -15.32
C ALA A 240 6.36 -13.44 -14.02
N PHE A 241 6.59 -14.03 -12.84
CA PHE A 241 6.30 -13.44 -11.56
C PHE A 241 7.32 -12.35 -11.19
N VAL A 242 7.00 -11.10 -11.45
CA VAL A 242 7.93 -9.97 -11.30
C VAL A 242 7.46 -8.88 -10.35
N PHE A 243 6.16 -8.81 -10.01
CA PHE A 243 5.64 -7.79 -9.09
C PHE A 243 4.61 -8.36 -8.10
N CYS A 244 4.32 -7.61 -7.03
CA CYS A 244 3.34 -7.94 -5.99
C CYS A 244 2.04 -7.16 -6.20
N ALA A 245 2.13 -5.89 -6.51
CA ALA A 245 1.03 -4.99 -6.79
C ALA A 245 1.47 -3.97 -7.83
N ASP A 246 0.59 -3.07 -8.21
CA ASP A 246 0.96 -1.87 -8.92
C ASP A 246 -0.08 -0.74 -8.74
N HIS A 247 0.36 0.52 -8.98
CA HIS A 247 -0.53 1.65 -9.10
C HIS A 247 -0.51 2.24 -10.50
N ASN A 248 -1.64 2.80 -10.91
CA ASN A 248 -1.88 3.16 -12.27
C ASN A 248 -2.77 4.38 -12.38
N SER A 249 -2.69 5.05 -13.53
CA SER A 249 -3.63 6.07 -13.91
C SER A 249 -4.12 5.91 -15.35
N VAL A 250 -5.38 6.27 -15.59
CA VAL A 250 -6.03 6.12 -16.88
C VAL A 250 -7.02 7.25 -17.14
N ASP A 251 -7.09 7.74 -18.39
CA ASP A 251 -8.07 8.71 -18.82
C ASP A 251 -9.22 8.02 -19.59
N PHE A 252 -10.42 8.06 -19.04
CA PHE A 252 -11.64 7.67 -19.72
C PHE A 252 -12.33 8.89 -20.34
N SER A 253 -12.99 8.69 -21.48
CA SER A 253 -13.65 9.79 -22.20
C SER A 253 -14.92 10.33 -21.53
N ASP A 254 -15.53 9.55 -20.65
CA ASP A 254 -16.84 9.81 -20.03
C ASP A 254 -16.78 10.05 -18.53
N VAL A 255 -15.88 9.38 -17.81
CA VAL A 255 -15.73 9.53 -16.36
C VAL A 255 -14.47 10.31 -15.96
N GLY A 256 -13.57 10.60 -16.92
CA GLY A 256 -12.38 11.42 -16.70
C GLY A 256 -11.17 10.62 -16.23
N HIS A 257 -10.26 11.29 -15.55
CA HIS A 257 -9.01 10.74 -15.03
C HIS A 257 -9.25 9.88 -13.80
N VAL A 258 -8.66 8.70 -13.74
CA VAL A 258 -8.87 7.73 -12.66
C VAL A 258 -7.53 7.17 -12.20
N LEU A 259 -7.31 7.20 -10.88
CA LEU A 259 -6.17 6.58 -10.21
C LEU A 259 -6.62 5.25 -9.59
N TYR A 260 -5.84 4.21 -9.75
CA TYR A 260 -6.18 2.91 -9.16
C TYR A 260 -4.93 2.11 -8.80
N THR A 261 -5.07 1.27 -7.79
CA THR A 261 -4.09 0.25 -7.44
C THR A 261 -4.61 -1.13 -7.82
N ILE A 262 -3.72 -2.09 -7.98
CA ILE A 262 -4.05 -3.49 -8.16
C ILE A 262 -3.41 -4.23 -7.02
N GLU A 263 -4.25 -4.85 -6.20
CA GLU A 263 -3.89 -5.57 -4.97
C GLU A 263 -4.17 -7.07 -5.16
N PRO A 264 -3.24 -7.84 -5.71
CA PRO A 264 -3.37 -9.28 -5.78
C PRO A 264 -3.42 -9.92 -4.39
N TYR A 265 -3.48 -11.24 -4.32
CA TYR A 265 -3.39 -11.96 -3.05
C TYR A 265 -1.93 -12.11 -2.61
N ASP A 266 -1.50 -11.34 -1.60
CA ASP A 266 -0.09 -11.17 -1.27
C ASP A 266 0.50 -12.18 -0.26
N ASP A 267 -0.31 -13.08 0.30
CA ASP A 267 0.24 -14.15 1.15
C ASP A 267 0.85 -15.29 0.31
N VAL A 268 1.82 -14.91 -0.52
CA VAL A 268 2.57 -15.79 -1.43
C VAL A 268 4.07 -15.54 -1.31
N THR A 269 4.86 -16.56 -1.64
CA THR A 269 6.33 -16.42 -1.63
C THR A 269 6.78 -15.36 -2.63
N GLY A 270 7.49 -14.34 -2.15
CA GLY A 270 7.96 -13.22 -2.96
C GLY A 270 7.26 -11.91 -2.63
N CYS A 271 6.03 -11.96 -2.09
CA CYS A 271 5.25 -10.78 -1.69
C CYS A 271 4.89 -10.78 -0.21
N SER A 272 4.81 -11.97 0.41
CA SER A 272 4.35 -12.06 1.80
C SER A 272 5.30 -11.43 2.81
N SER A 273 4.72 -10.77 3.80
CA SER A 273 5.39 -10.31 5.00
C SER A 273 5.80 -11.48 5.91
N ARG A 274 6.45 -11.17 7.04
CA ARG A 274 6.91 -12.21 7.97
C ARG A 274 5.75 -12.89 8.70
N PRO A 275 5.89 -14.20 9.01
CA PRO A 275 4.79 -14.98 9.58
C PRO A 275 4.39 -14.58 11.00
N ASN A 276 5.17 -13.75 11.71
CA ASN A 276 4.95 -13.38 13.11
C ASN A 276 4.49 -11.93 13.29
N GLY A 277 3.90 -11.33 12.27
CA GLY A 277 3.33 -9.99 12.37
C GLY A 277 2.10 -9.93 13.28
N PRO A 278 1.73 -8.72 13.75
CA PRO A 278 0.68 -8.54 14.77
C PRO A 278 -0.73 -8.90 14.29
N ASN A 279 -0.98 -8.88 12.99
CA ASN A 279 -2.28 -9.18 12.39
C ASN A 279 -2.32 -10.55 11.69
N GLY A 280 -1.20 -11.29 11.74
CA GLY A 280 -1.00 -12.52 10.98
C GLY A 280 -0.47 -12.27 9.58
N GLN A 281 0.25 -13.24 9.02
CA GLN A 281 1.00 -13.10 7.77
C GLN A 281 0.12 -12.60 6.61
N LEU A 282 -1.08 -13.14 6.46
CA LEU A 282 -2.04 -12.72 5.43
C LEU A 282 -2.36 -11.22 5.50
N ALA A 283 -2.85 -10.78 6.67
CA ALA A 283 -3.27 -9.39 6.82
C ALA A 283 -2.09 -8.42 6.76
N ASP A 284 -0.94 -8.80 7.34
CA ASP A 284 0.26 -7.96 7.29
C ASP A 284 0.88 -7.92 5.88
N SER A 285 0.74 -8.97 5.07
CA SER A 285 1.16 -8.94 3.66
C SER A 285 0.30 -7.95 2.87
N THR A 286 -1.02 -8.05 2.98
CA THR A 286 -1.94 -7.11 2.34
C THR A 286 -1.70 -5.67 2.80
N ASN A 287 -1.59 -5.44 4.10
CA ASN A 287 -1.36 -4.09 4.64
C ASN A 287 -0.03 -3.49 4.15
N ASN A 288 1.00 -4.32 4.02
CA ASN A 288 2.32 -3.89 3.55
C ASN A 288 2.27 -3.40 2.11
N VAL A 289 1.68 -4.20 1.24
CA VAL A 289 1.59 -3.90 -0.20
C VAL A 289 0.66 -2.71 -0.43
N LEU A 290 -0.52 -2.70 0.19
CA LEU A 290 -1.47 -1.59 0.12
C LEU A 290 -0.88 -0.28 0.65
N SER A 291 -0.04 -0.33 1.72
CA SER A 291 0.70 0.85 2.19
C SER A 291 1.62 1.41 1.12
N HIS A 292 2.40 0.55 0.49
CA HIS A 292 3.34 0.89 -0.59
C HIS A 292 2.61 1.64 -1.73
N GLU A 293 1.58 1.01 -2.30
CA GLU A 293 0.84 1.58 -3.43
C GLU A 293 0.11 2.89 -3.07
N THR A 294 -0.42 2.99 -1.83
CA THR A 294 -1.02 4.22 -1.32
C THR A 294 -0.01 5.38 -1.29
N PHE A 295 1.18 5.16 -0.73
CA PHE A 295 2.21 6.19 -0.62
C PHE A 295 2.72 6.64 -1.99
N GLU A 296 2.90 5.72 -2.92
CA GLU A 296 3.35 6.01 -4.27
C GLU A 296 2.26 6.69 -5.10
N THR A 297 1.01 6.22 -5.05
CA THR A 297 -0.11 6.91 -5.71
C THR A 297 -0.25 8.36 -5.22
N ILE A 298 0.00 8.62 -3.93
CA ILE A 298 -0.04 9.99 -3.38
C ILE A 298 1.09 10.85 -3.93
N SER A 299 2.30 10.33 -3.99
CA SER A 299 3.51 11.10 -4.35
C SER A 299 3.79 11.15 -5.85
N ASN A 300 3.30 10.17 -6.61
CA ASN A 300 3.59 10.03 -8.04
C ASN A 300 2.42 9.42 -8.85
N PRO A 301 1.20 9.95 -8.79
CA PRO A 301 -0.01 9.35 -9.37
C PRO A 301 0.07 9.08 -10.88
N ASP A 302 0.89 9.81 -11.61
CA ASP A 302 1.02 9.76 -13.08
C ASP A 302 2.45 9.49 -13.58
N GLY A 303 3.36 9.03 -12.73
CA GLY A 303 4.75 8.82 -13.11
C GLY A 303 5.54 10.10 -13.41
N THR A 304 5.01 11.25 -13.03
CA THR A 304 5.62 12.57 -13.27
C THR A 304 5.75 13.40 -11.99
N GLY A 305 5.44 12.81 -10.84
CA GLY A 305 5.56 13.38 -9.51
C GLY A 305 6.96 13.23 -8.93
N TRP A 306 7.12 12.39 -7.93
CA TRP A 306 8.37 12.15 -7.22
C TRP A 306 8.93 10.76 -7.48
N TRP A 307 10.12 10.68 -8.05
CA TRP A 307 10.84 9.44 -8.29
C TRP A 307 12.34 9.71 -8.51
N ASN A 308 13.17 8.67 -8.52
CA ASN A 308 14.61 8.76 -8.56
C ASN A 308 15.18 8.26 -9.90
N GLU A 309 15.76 9.17 -10.71
CA GLU A 309 16.45 8.81 -11.96
C GLU A 309 17.80 8.09 -11.74
N LEU A 310 18.35 8.20 -10.52
CA LEU A 310 19.69 7.71 -10.21
C LEU A 310 19.68 6.24 -9.82
N ASP A 311 18.79 5.45 -10.40
CA ASP A 311 18.69 4.03 -10.13
C ASP A 311 20.05 3.40 -9.76
N SER A 312 20.20 3.07 -8.46
CA SER A 312 21.43 2.47 -7.92
C SER A 312 21.59 1.03 -8.33
N GLY A 313 20.65 0.57 -9.07
CA GLY A 313 20.74 -0.72 -9.63
C GLY A 313 19.99 -1.83 -8.91
N VAL A 314 19.03 -1.55 -8.07
CA VAL A 314 18.16 -2.56 -7.45
C VAL A 314 16.76 -2.00 -7.26
N PHE A 315 15.90 -2.02 -8.26
CA PHE A 315 14.44 -1.86 -8.20
C PHE A 315 13.85 -0.52 -7.67
N GLU A 316 14.60 0.54 -7.51
CA GLU A 316 14.26 1.62 -6.60
C GLU A 316 14.06 2.90 -7.40
N GLU A 317 12.81 3.24 -7.70
CA GLU A 317 12.48 4.46 -8.42
C GLU A 317 11.56 5.39 -7.61
N GLU A 318 10.59 4.89 -6.85
CA GLU A 318 9.63 5.67 -6.06
C GLU A 318 9.86 5.53 -4.55
N ILE A 319 9.08 6.23 -3.74
CA ILE A 319 9.33 6.29 -2.29
C ILE A 319 9.10 4.96 -1.56
N GLY A 320 8.22 4.13 -2.05
CA GLY A 320 7.99 2.77 -1.53
C GLY A 320 9.05 1.81 -2.05
N ASP A 321 9.38 1.89 -3.34
CA ASP A 321 10.37 1.03 -4.00
C ASP A 321 11.75 1.11 -3.38
N GLU A 322 12.21 2.32 -3.04
CA GLU A 322 13.49 2.57 -2.34
C GLU A 322 13.62 1.73 -1.05
N CYS A 323 12.48 1.32 -0.48
CA CYS A 323 12.40 0.64 0.81
C CYS A 323 11.78 -0.77 0.75
N SER A 324 11.34 -1.25 -0.42
CA SER A 324 10.51 -2.44 -0.59
C SER A 324 11.13 -3.73 -0.04
N PHE A 325 12.47 -3.89 -0.11
CA PHE A 325 13.14 -5.12 0.32
C PHE A 325 13.35 -5.26 1.83
N LEU A 326 13.00 -4.26 2.62
CA LEU A 326 13.26 -4.29 4.06
C LEU A 326 12.36 -5.27 4.83
N LEU A 327 11.20 -5.65 4.25
CA LEU A 327 10.27 -6.59 4.88
C LEU A 327 10.10 -7.93 4.16
N LEU A 328 10.47 -8.05 2.89
CA LEU A 328 10.31 -9.29 2.13
C LEU A 328 11.23 -10.41 2.64
N ILE A 329 10.73 -11.63 2.73
CA ILE A 329 11.48 -12.80 3.22
C ILE A 329 11.76 -13.79 2.07
N PRO A 330 12.97 -14.35 2.04
CA PRO A 330 14.15 -14.05 2.85
C PRO A 330 14.82 -12.75 2.39
N PRO A 331 15.40 -11.96 3.30
CA PRO A 331 16.23 -10.85 2.87
C PRO A 331 17.36 -11.39 1.99
N PRO A 332 17.74 -10.68 0.92
CA PRO A 332 18.83 -11.12 0.06
C PRO A 332 20.10 -11.35 0.90
N PRO A 333 20.84 -12.45 0.68
CA PRO A 333 21.93 -12.85 1.56
C PRO A 333 23.15 -11.93 1.57
N ALA A 334 23.13 -10.80 0.87
CA ALA A 334 24.32 -10.01 0.63
C ALA A 334 24.16 -8.48 0.57
N LEU A 335 23.11 -7.90 1.13
CA LEU A 335 23.16 -6.45 1.34
C LEU A 335 23.79 -6.16 2.68
N PRO A 336 25.02 -5.57 2.73
CA PRO A 336 25.57 -5.05 3.95
C PRO A 336 24.87 -3.73 4.28
N GLY A 337 23.65 -3.83 4.78
CA GLY A 337 22.95 -2.70 5.38
C GLY A 337 23.03 -2.78 6.89
N PRO A 338 22.81 -1.67 7.62
CA PRO A 338 22.64 -1.75 9.05
C PRO A 338 21.54 -2.77 9.29
N LYS A 339 21.77 -3.70 10.22
CA LYS A 339 20.78 -4.65 10.70
C LYS A 339 19.68 -3.80 11.30
N SER A 340 18.73 -3.37 10.46
CA SER A 340 17.71 -2.44 10.89
C SER A 340 16.90 -3.08 12.00
N VAL A 341 16.52 -2.29 12.97
CA VAL A 341 15.69 -2.65 14.13
C VAL A 341 14.39 -3.39 13.73
N VAL A 342 13.95 -3.23 12.47
CA VAL A 342 12.83 -3.93 11.85
C VAL A 342 12.86 -5.46 12.03
N TYR A 343 14.04 -6.07 12.22
CA TYR A 343 14.15 -7.51 12.35
C TYR A 343 13.77 -8.07 13.73
N PHE A 344 13.56 -7.25 14.74
CA PHE A 344 13.37 -7.70 16.12
C PHE A 344 11.98 -7.41 16.69
N ASP A 345 11.23 -6.48 16.13
CA ASP A 345 9.85 -6.23 16.54
C ASP A 345 8.89 -6.88 15.52
N PRO A 346 7.96 -7.73 15.95
CA PRO A 346 6.93 -8.29 15.07
C PRO A 346 5.96 -7.22 14.52
N SER A 347 5.86 -6.06 15.17
CA SER A 347 5.25 -4.86 14.59
C SER A 347 6.31 -3.75 14.56
N ASN A 348 6.38 -3.03 13.45
CA ASN A 348 7.32 -1.93 13.34
C ASN A 348 6.65 -0.56 13.45
N VAL A 349 5.33 -0.49 13.45
CA VAL A 349 4.59 0.76 13.54
C VAL A 349 3.31 0.63 14.37
N ILE A 350 2.91 1.73 15.02
CA ILE A 350 1.62 1.89 15.67
C ILE A 350 0.88 3.00 14.93
N LEU A 351 -0.24 2.66 14.29
CA LEU A 351 -1.10 3.57 13.56
C LEU A 351 -2.42 3.69 14.32
N ASN A 352 -2.81 4.87 14.71
CA ASN A 352 -4.05 5.13 15.44
C ASN A 352 -4.29 4.16 16.64
N GLY A 353 -3.21 3.77 17.34
CA GLY A 353 -3.24 2.85 18.49
C GLY A 353 -3.24 1.37 18.14
N HIS A 354 -3.28 0.98 16.88
CA HIS A 354 -3.18 -0.40 16.42
C HIS A 354 -1.79 -0.72 15.89
N ARG A 355 -1.36 -1.98 16.05
CA ARG A 355 -0.02 -2.43 15.65
C ARG A 355 -0.06 -3.02 14.25
N TYR A 356 0.89 -2.62 13.41
CA TYR A 356 1.01 -3.08 12.02
C TYR A 356 2.46 -3.48 11.70
N LEU A 357 2.62 -4.30 10.68
CA LEU A 357 3.90 -4.63 10.07
C LEU A 357 3.83 -4.19 8.60
N VAL A 358 4.47 -3.08 8.30
CA VAL A 358 4.55 -2.51 6.95
C VAL A 358 5.99 -2.09 6.66
N GLN A 359 6.36 -1.95 5.40
CA GLN A 359 7.67 -1.40 5.04
C GLN A 359 7.77 0.07 5.45
N PRO A 360 8.98 0.59 5.70
CA PRO A 360 9.20 2.03 5.73
C PRO A 360 9.09 2.62 4.33
N GLU A 361 8.84 3.93 4.26
CA GLU A 361 8.85 4.69 3.02
C GLU A 361 10.07 5.63 2.99
N TYR A 362 10.57 5.96 1.81
CA TYR A 362 11.70 6.87 1.70
C TYR A 362 11.32 8.29 2.12
N SER A 363 12.21 8.95 2.83
CA SER A 363 12.06 10.33 3.29
C SER A 363 13.24 11.17 2.83
N ASN A 364 12.99 12.14 1.95
CA ASN A 364 14.00 13.12 1.56
C ASN A 364 14.48 13.98 2.74
N ASP A 365 13.59 14.28 3.70
CA ASP A 365 13.94 15.05 4.89
C ASP A 365 14.93 14.29 5.80
N GLN A 366 14.90 12.96 5.78
CA GLN A 366 15.77 12.11 6.59
C GLN A 366 16.88 11.45 5.75
N HIS A 367 16.85 11.56 4.42
CA HIS A 367 17.73 10.87 3.49
C HIS A 367 17.78 9.36 3.74
N ALA A 368 16.65 8.75 4.04
CA ALA A 368 16.57 7.36 4.48
C ALA A 368 15.16 6.79 4.40
N CYS A 369 15.06 5.46 4.33
CA CYS A 369 13.82 4.74 4.61
C CYS A 369 13.38 5.02 6.05
N SER A 370 12.20 5.56 6.22
CA SER A 370 11.67 6.05 7.48
C SER A 370 10.31 5.43 7.79
N ILE A 371 10.15 5.13 9.06
CA ILE A 371 8.87 4.81 9.67
C ILE A 371 8.81 5.56 11.00
N PRO A 372 7.78 6.33 11.30
CA PRO A 372 7.70 7.02 12.57
C PRO A 372 7.86 6.00 13.70
N SER A 373 8.81 6.24 14.59
CA SER A 373 8.89 5.45 15.81
C SER A 373 7.56 5.60 16.52
N GLY A 374 6.79 4.51 16.59
CA GLY A 374 5.51 4.49 17.27
C GLY A 374 5.65 5.18 18.61
N GLY A 375 4.92 6.27 18.82
CA GLY A 375 5.03 7.07 20.01
C GLY A 375 4.97 6.15 21.20
N SER A 376 6.02 6.18 22.01
CA SER A 376 5.98 5.56 23.33
C SER A 376 4.79 6.18 24.03
N GLY A 377 3.67 5.44 24.06
CA GLY A 377 2.47 5.87 24.74
C GLY A 377 2.85 6.30 26.16
N GLN A 378 2.68 7.58 26.41
CA GLN A 378 2.66 8.09 27.76
C GLN A 378 1.37 7.68 28.46
#